data_bc65764802baebf5946f97ef058872e9
#
_entry.id   bc65764802baebf5946f97ef058872e9
#
_cell.length_a   1.000
_cell.length_b   1.000
_cell.length_c   1.000
_cell.angle_alpha   90.00
_cell.angle_beta   90.00
_cell.angle_gamma   90.00
#
_symmetry.space_group_name_H-M   'P 1'
#
loop_
_entity.id
_entity.type
_entity.pdbx_description
1 polymer ?
#
loop_
_entity_poly.entity_id
_entity_poly.type
_entity_poly.pdbx_seq_one_letter_code
_entity_poly.pdbx_strand_id
1 'polypeptide(L)'
;SKAHHTSSKDIYGILRQAIQLSSSLSKLSLAAEHHEENISEQVKKAESRWSASIENEVITKNNNLRTFFNVSAKIGNSEIKTRFNFLTDNYASNFAVFNPHSASQSTTVIKSKLIDLERLEKAQGLFNIEKRELILGLPDFKNDVSLSDKAIKNAENYLIMYEEIALSQEIEIFKTSTPTLAAKRLMAQVA
;
A
#
# COMPACT_ATOMS: atom_id res chain seq x y z
N SER A 1 25.26 -59.97 -9.06
CA SER A 1 24.24 -58.92 -9.09
C SER A 1 23.08 -59.36 -8.21
N LYS A 2 22.98 -58.81 -6.99
CA LYS A 2 21.84 -59.04 -6.08
C LYS A 2 20.82 -57.96 -6.39
N ALA A 3 19.71 -58.34 -7.04
CA ALA A 3 18.54 -57.49 -7.13
C ALA A 3 17.91 -57.33 -5.73
N HIS A 4 17.89 -56.16 -5.20
CA HIS A 4 17.12 -55.87 -3.99
C HIS A 4 15.63 -55.92 -4.32
N HIS A 5 14.93 -56.94 -3.86
CA HIS A 5 13.47 -56.95 -3.84
C HIS A 5 13.00 -55.97 -2.77
N THR A 6 12.58 -54.80 -3.17
CA THR A 6 11.83 -53.89 -2.32
C THR A 6 10.49 -54.54 -1.99
N SER A 7 10.25 -54.84 -0.69
CA SER A 7 9.01 -55.51 -0.25
C SER A 7 7.81 -54.54 -0.44
N SER A 8 6.64 -55.11 -0.72
CA SER A 8 5.39 -54.33 -0.85
C SER A 8 5.07 -53.43 0.37
N LYS A 9 5.63 -53.77 1.54
CA LYS A 9 5.52 -52.95 2.76
C LYS A 9 6.29 -51.63 2.65
N ASP A 10 7.40 -51.60 1.93
CA ASP A 10 8.19 -50.37 1.75
C ASP A 10 7.49 -49.38 0.81
N ILE A 11 6.80 -49.85 -0.21
CA ILE A 11 6.03 -49.04 -1.13
C ILE A 11 4.87 -48.33 -0.43
N TYR A 12 4.13 -49.03 0.43
CA TYR A 12 3.06 -48.43 1.23
C TYR A 12 3.60 -47.43 2.27
N GLY A 13 4.77 -47.69 2.83
CA GLY A 13 5.46 -46.75 3.72
C GLY A 13 5.85 -45.45 3.01
N ILE A 14 6.44 -45.58 1.83
CA ILE A 14 6.81 -44.41 0.98
C ILE A 14 5.57 -43.61 0.57
N LEU A 15 4.51 -44.27 0.13
CA LEU A 15 3.24 -43.59 -0.23
C LEU A 15 2.62 -42.86 0.97
N ARG A 16 2.61 -43.47 2.15
CA ARG A 16 2.14 -42.78 3.38
C ARG A 16 2.96 -41.54 3.70
N GLN A 17 4.28 -41.64 3.62
CA GLN A 17 5.16 -40.48 3.85
C GLN A 17 4.93 -39.39 2.81
N ALA A 18 4.79 -39.76 1.54
CA ALA A 18 4.49 -38.81 0.47
C ALA A 18 3.14 -38.08 0.69
N ILE A 19 2.10 -38.81 1.10
CA ILE A 19 0.78 -38.24 1.43
C ILE A 19 0.86 -37.33 2.65
N GLN A 20 1.60 -37.73 3.70
CA GLN A 20 1.78 -36.89 4.88
C GLN A 20 2.56 -35.60 4.57
N LEU A 21 3.62 -35.66 3.76
CA LEU A 21 4.39 -34.51 3.34
C LEU A 21 3.53 -33.58 2.47
N SER A 22 2.78 -34.10 1.49
CA SER A 22 1.91 -33.26 0.65
C SER A 22 0.78 -32.61 1.46
N SER A 23 0.20 -33.32 2.41
CA SER A 23 -0.83 -32.78 3.33
C SER A 23 -0.26 -31.70 4.27
N SER A 24 0.98 -31.85 4.73
CA SER A 24 1.65 -30.85 5.56
C SER A 24 2.01 -29.61 4.76
N LEU A 25 2.50 -29.77 3.51
CA LEU A 25 2.79 -28.65 2.60
C LEU A 25 1.53 -27.89 2.22
N SER A 26 0.41 -28.58 1.95
CA SER A 26 -0.86 -27.91 1.65
C SER A 26 -1.40 -27.14 2.85
N LYS A 27 -1.27 -27.65 4.07
CA LYS A 27 -1.64 -26.91 5.29
C LYS A 27 -0.77 -25.68 5.54
N LEU A 28 0.53 -25.77 5.26
CA LEU A 28 1.45 -24.61 5.33
C LEU A 28 1.11 -23.57 4.27
N SER A 29 0.79 -23.97 3.04
CA SER A 29 0.35 -23.09 1.97
C SER A 29 -0.94 -22.37 2.35
N LEU A 30 -1.98 -23.08 2.79
CA LEU A 30 -3.24 -22.50 3.24
C LEU A 30 -3.06 -21.55 4.43
N ALA A 31 -2.20 -21.90 5.39
CA ALA A 31 -1.90 -21.03 6.53
C ALA A 31 -1.18 -19.74 6.09
N ALA A 32 -0.28 -19.83 5.11
CA ALA A 32 0.40 -18.67 4.54
C ALA A 32 -0.57 -17.76 3.76
N GLU A 33 -1.45 -18.33 2.93
CA GLU A 33 -2.50 -17.61 2.20
C GLU A 33 -3.45 -16.87 3.15
N HIS A 34 -3.95 -17.53 4.21
CA HIS A 34 -4.78 -16.87 5.21
C HIS A 34 -4.05 -15.80 6.01
N HIS A 35 -2.75 -15.94 6.22
CA HIS A 35 -1.95 -14.92 6.89
C HIS A 35 -1.76 -13.69 6.00
N GLU A 36 -1.49 -13.87 4.73
CA GLU A 36 -1.38 -12.79 3.75
C GLU A 36 -2.70 -12.05 3.53
N GLU A 37 -3.83 -12.75 3.45
CA GLU A 37 -5.16 -12.14 3.37
C GLU A 37 -5.46 -11.27 4.60
N ASN A 38 -5.18 -11.76 5.82
CA ASN A 38 -5.38 -11.01 7.05
C ASN A 38 -4.53 -9.74 7.11
N ILE A 39 -3.26 -9.81 6.69
CA ILE A 39 -2.38 -8.64 6.65
C ILE A 39 -2.87 -7.63 5.61
N SER A 40 -3.28 -8.10 4.43
CA SER A 40 -3.84 -7.24 3.38
C SER A 40 -5.10 -6.49 3.86
N GLU A 41 -5.98 -7.15 4.59
CA GLU A 41 -7.15 -6.51 5.20
C GLU A 41 -6.77 -5.47 6.27
N GLN A 42 -5.77 -5.76 7.10
CA GLN A 42 -5.30 -4.83 8.13
C GLN A 42 -4.70 -3.57 7.51
N VAL A 43 -3.90 -3.70 6.44
CA VAL A 43 -3.36 -2.57 5.69
C VAL A 43 -4.47 -1.72 5.10
N LYS A 44 -5.46 -2.33 4.46
CA LYS A 44 -6.63 -1.61 3.90
C LYS A 44 -7.45 -0.89 4.97
N LYS A 45 -7.67 -1.51 6.12
CA LYS A 45 -8.38 -0.89 7.26
C LYS A 45 -7.60 0.29 7.84
N ALA A 46 -6.28 0.18 7.97
CA ALA A 46 -5.42 1.27 8.44
C ALA A 46 -5.46 2.45 7.46
N GLU A 47 -5.33 2.20 6.15
CA GLU A 47 -5.42 3.21 5.11
C GLU A 47 -6.79 3.91 5.09
N SER A 48 -7.88 3.14 5.19
CA SER A 48 -9.24 3.69 5.23
C SER A 48 -9.46 4.60 6.44
N ARG A 49 -8.98 4.20 7.63
CA ARG A 49 -9.07 5.01 8.85
C ARG A 49 -8.23 6.28 8.75
N TRP A 50 -7.03 6.18 8.20
CA TRP A 50 -6.13 7.30 7.97
C TRP A 50 -6.79 8.32 7.04
N SER A 51 -7.28 7.88 5.89
CA SER A 51 -7.95 8.73 4.91
C SER A 51 -9.19 9.41 5.50
N ALA A 52 -10.03 8.66 6.21
CA ALA A 52 -11.22 9.21 6.87
C ALA A 52 -10.86 10.24 7.95
N SER A 53 -9.77 10.03 8.69
CA SER A 53 -9.32 10.98 9.71
C SER A 53 -8.84 12.28 9.09
N ILE A 54 -8.10 12.25 7.97
CA ILE A 54 -7.68 13.44 7.23
C ILE A 54 -8.90 14.20 6.70
N GLU A 55 -9.83 13.49 6.05
CA GLU A 55 -11.06 14.05 5.52
C GLU A 55 -11.87 14.77 6.61
N ASN A 56 -12.10 14.12 7.75
CA ASN A 56 -12.82 14.69 8.88
C ASN A 56 -12.15 15.96 9.43
N GLU A 57 -10.82 15.94 9.59
CA GLU A 57 -10.05 17.11 10.05
C GLU A 57 -10.17 18.30 9.10
N VAL A 58 -10.13 18.06 7.79
CA VAL A 58 -10.28 19.11 6.76
C VAL A 58 -11.71 19.63 6.74
N ILE A 59 -12.71 18.76 6.67
CA ILE A 59 -14.12 19.14 6.57
C ILE A 59 -14.59 19.90 7.81
N THR A 60 -14.10 19.53 8.99
CA THR A 60 -14.40 20.25 10.24
C THR A 60 -13.91 21.69 10.19
N LYS A 61 -12.80 21.98 9.50
CA LYS A 61 -12.25 23.34 9.38
C LYS A 61 -12.78 24.09 8.17
N ASN A 62 -13.02 23.39 7.07
CA ASN A 62 -13.57 23.97 5.83
C ASN A 62 -14.46 22.95 5.10
N ASN A 63 -15.77 23.02 5.38
CA ASN A 63 -16.75 22.11 4.79
C ASN A 63 -16.87 22.23 3.25
N ASN A 64 -16.47 23.36 2.66
CA ASN A 64 -16.51 23.54 1.20
C ASN A 64 -15.57 22.58 0.47
N LEU A 65 -14.55 22.07 1.14
CA LEU A 65 -13.59 21.13 0.55
C LEU A 65 -14.12 19.68 0.46
N ARG A 66 -15.29 19.39 1.01
CA ARG A 66 -15.89 18.04 0.99
C ARG A 66 -16.04 17.47 -0.41
N THR A 67 -16.40 18.29 -1.40
CA THR A 67 -16.64 17.86 -2.78
C THR A 67 -15.39 17.40 -3.52
N PHE A 68 -14.21 17.76 -3.01
CA PHE A 68 -12.92 17.39 -3.59
C PHE A 68 -12.38 16.06 -3.03
N PHE A 69 -13.02 15.48 -2.00
CA PHE A 69 -12.63 14.17 -1.46
C PHE A 69 -13.24 13.03 -2.26
N ASN A 70 -12.48 11.97 -2.38
CA ASN A 70 -12.89 10.69 -3.00
C ASN A 70 -13.41 10.85 -4.44
N VAL A 71 -12.83 11.76 -5.19
CA VAL A 71 -13.20 12.07 -6.57
C VAL A 71 -12.73 10.95 -7.51
N SER A 72 -13.62 10.54 -8.42
CA SER A 72 -13.29 9.57 -9.46
C SER A 72 -13.14 10.26 -10.80
N ALA A 73 -11.98 10.11 -11.43
CA ALA A 73 -11.68 10.66 -12.74
C ALA A 73 -11.31 9.55 -13.74
N LYS A 74 -11.66 9.74 -15.01
CA LYS A 74 -11.14 8.92 -16.11
C LYS A 74 -9.71 9.35 -16.40
N ILE A 75 -8.80 8.39 -16.56
CA ILE A 75 -7.41 8.65 -16.84
C ILE A 75 -7.05 8.10 -18.21
N GLY A 76 -6.59 8.98 -19.08
CA GLY A 76 -6.21 8.62 -20.46
C GLY A 76 -7.40 8.10 -21.28
N ASN A 77 -7.14 7.14 -22.17
CA ASN A 77 -8.16 6.57 -23.07
C ASN A 77 -8.96 5.42 -22.43
N SER A 78 -8.75 5.15 -21.13
CA SER A 78 -9.44 4.07 -20.43
C SER A 78 -10.85 4.49 -20.00
N GLU A 79 -11.82 3.59 -20.14
CA GLU A 79 -13.15 3.75 -19.55
C GLU A 79 -13.15 3.54 -18.01
N ILE A 80 -12.04 3.03 -17.46
CA ILE A 80 -11.88 2.77 -16.03
C ILE A 80 -11.66 4.10 -15.30
N LYS A 81 -12.51 4.36 -14.30
CA LYS A 81 -12.34 5.50 -13.41
C LYS A 81 -11.36 5.16 -12.29
N THR A 82 -10.39 6.04 -12.08
CA THR A 82 -9.49 5.99 -10.92
C THR A 82 -9.98 6.93 -9.84
N ARG A 83 -9.94 6.49 -8.59
CA ARG A 83 -10.35 7.28 -7.43
C ARG A 83 -9.14 7.93 -6.77
N PHE A 84 -9.21 9.25 -6.61
CA PHE A 84 -8.24 10.04 -5.86
C PHE A 84 -8.80 10.37 -4.48
N ASN A 85 -7.94 10.37 -3.47
CA ASN A 85 -8.36 10.75 -2.12
C ASN A 85 -8.73 12.23 -2.05
N PHE A 86 -8.03 13.09 -2.79
CA PHE A 86 -8.35 14.50 -2.92
C PHE A 86 -7.97 15.00 -4.30
N LEU A 87 -8.87 15.71 -4.97
CA LEU A 87 -8.67 16.22 -6.34
C LEU A 87 -9.40 17.56 -6.52
N THR A 88 -8.65 18.58 -6.90
CA THR A 88 -9.13 19.89 -7.36
C THR A 88 -8.72 20.13 -8.82
N ASP A 89 -8.98 21.32 -9.34
CA ASP A 89 -8.63 21.66 -10.73
C ASP A 89 -7.10 21.73 -10.95
N ASN A 90 -6.32 22.03 -9.89
CA ASN A 90 -4.87 22.25 -9.98
C ASN A 90 -4.03 21.38 -9.04
N TYR A 91 -4.66 20.63 -8.12
CA TYR A 91 -3.95 19.82 -7.14
C TYR A 91 -4.58 18.45 -6.99
N ALA A 92 -3.75 17.41 -6.99
CA ALA A 92 -4.16 16.03 -6.77
C ALA A 92 -3.36 15.39 -5.65
N SER A 93 -4.04 14.68 -4.75
CA SER A 93 -3.37 13.93 -3.70
C SER A 93 -4.00 12.56 -3.46
N ASN A 94 -3.12 11.58 -3.23
CA ASN A 94 -3.48 10.29 -2.69
C ASN A 94 -2.91 10.12 -1.29
N PHE A 95 -3.60 9.32 -0.46
CA PHE A 95 -3.19 9.03 0.91
C PHE A 95 -2.83 7.56 1.04
N ALA A 96 -1.75 7.27 1.73
CA ALA A 96 -1.32 5.91 2.04
C ALA A 96 -0.73 5.86 3.45
N VAL A 97 -0.65 4.65 4.02
CA VAL A 97 0.03 4.39 5.29
C VAL A 97 1.13 3.37 5.05
N PHE A 98 2.32 3.68 5.52
CA PHE A 98 3.41 2.71 5.57
C PHE A 98 3.39 1.95 6.89
N ASN A 99 3.30 0.63 6.82
CA ASN A 99 3.43 -0.24 7.97
C ASN A 99 4.74 -1.01 7.90
N PRO A 100 5.72 -0.74 8.77
CA PRO A 100 7.03 -1.40 8.75
C PRO A 100 6.95 -2.90 9.05
N HIS A 101 5.94 -3.38 9.79
CA HIS A 101 5.71 -4.81 10.05
C HIS A 101 5.18 -5.58 8.83
N SER A 102 4.61 -4.85 7.84
CA SER A 102 4.09 -5.40 6.58
C SER A 102 4.52 -4.53 5.39
N ALA A 103 5.83 -4.25 5.34
CA ALA A 103 6.40 -3.30 4.37
C ALA A 103 6.13 -3.68 2.91
N SER A 104 6.16 -4.97 2.55
CA SER A 104 5.87 -5.44 1.19
C SER A 104 4.42 -5.18 0.76
N GLN A 105 3.44 -5.41 1.65
CA GLN A 105 2.02 -5.16 1.39
C GLN A 105 1.76 -3.64 1.27
N SER A 106 2.34 -2.84 2.18
CA SER A 106 2.28 -1.37 2.08
C SER A 106 2.87 -0.88 0.76
N THR A 107 3.95 -1.52 0.28
CA THR A 107 4.59 -1.19 -1.00
C THR A 107 3.64 -1.31 -2.17
N THR A 108 2.84 -2.36 -2.24
CA THR A 108 1.87 -2.57 -3.32
C THR A 108 0.87 -1.43 -3.38
N VAL A 109 0.33 -1.02 -2.24
CA VAL A 109 -0.63 0.09 -2.13
C VAL A 109 0.02 1.42 -2.49
N ILE A 110 1.20 1.72 -1.93
CA ILE A 110 1.92 2.98 -2.16
C ILE A 110 2.28 3.14 -3.64
N LYS A 111 2.82 2.09 -4.28
CA LYS A 111 3.14 2.10 -5.71
C LYS A 111 1.90 2.31 -6.58
N SER A 112 0.78 1.66 -6.26
CA SER A 112 -0.49 1.88 -6.97
C SER A 112 -0.93 3.34 -6.90
N LYS A 113 -0.84 3.96 -5.73
CA LYS A 113 -1.20 5.38 -5.53
C LYS A 113 -0.28 6.34 -6.30
N LEU A 114 1.01 6.04 -6.39
CA LEU A 114 1.96 6.81 -7.21
C LEU A 114 1.64 6.68 -8.71
N ILE A 115 1.38 5.46 -9.19
CA ILE A 115 0.98 5.20 -10.59
C ILE A 115 -0.32 5.96 -10.93
N ASP A 116 -1.29 5.99 -10.03
CA ASP A 116 -2.53 6.73 -10.25
C ASP A 116 -2.28 8.23 -10.43
N LEU A 117 -1.40 8.82 -9.60
CA LEU A 117 -1.00 10.23 -9.71
C LEU A 117 -0.18 10.52 -10.98
N GLU A 118 0.73 9.62 -11.38
CA GLU A 118 1.48 9.73 -12.63
C GLU A 118 0.55 9.74 -13.85
N ARG A 119 -0.43 8.84 -13.86
CA ARG A 119 -1.37 8.72 -14.98
C ARG A 119 -2.26 9.95 -15.13
N LEU A 120 -2.55 10.65 -14.04
CA LEU A 120 -3.36 11.86 -14.07
C LEU A 120 -2.71 12.99 -14.90
N GLU A 121 -1.39 13.09 -14.88
CA GLU A 121 -0.64 14.03 -15.73
C GLU A 121 -0.85 13.76 -17.21
N LYS A 122 -0.83 12.47 -17.58
CA LYS A 122 -0.95 12.04 -18.98
C LYS A 122 -2.38 12.18 -19.54
N ALA A 123 -3.35 12.46 -18.68
CA ALA A 123 -4.75 12.68 -19.05
C ALA A 123 -5.00 14.13 -19.53
N GLN A 124 -4.32 14.54 -20.59
CA GLN A 124 -4.40 15.89 -21.15
C GLN A 124 -5.85 16.32 -21.41
N GLY A 125 -6.24 17.47 -20.86
CA GLY A 125 -7.43 18.23 -21.24
C GLY A 125 -8.59 18.28 -20.25
N LEU A 126 -8.59 17.51 -19.15
CA LEU A 126 -9.66 17.56 -18.15
C LEU A 126 -9.27 18.32 -16.87
N PHE A 127 -7.99 18.33 -16.51
CA PHE A 127 -7.46 19.01 -15.33
C PHE A 127 -6.13 19.66 -15.67
N ASN A 128 -5.90 20.86 -15.16
CA ASN A 128 -4.59 21.52 -15.23
C ASN A 128 -3.84 21.28 -13.92
N ILE A 129 -3.51 20.00 -13.63
CA ILE A 129 -2.87 19.63 -12.37
C ILE A 129 -1.44 20.15 -12.34
N GLU A 130 -1.22 21.17 -11.53
CA GLU A 130 0.09 21.78 -11.31
C GLU A 130 0.93 21.02 -10.29
N LYS A 131 0.24 20.36 -9.33
CA LYS A 131 0.91 19.67 -8.25
C LYS A 131 0.26 18.33 -7.94
N ARG A 132 1.12 17.32 -7.80
CA ARG A 132 0.75 15.95 -7.42
C ARG A 132 1.49 15.56 -6.15
N GLU A 133 0.77 15.03 -5.18
CA GLU A 133 1.35 14.71 -3.87
C GLU A 133 0.83 13.38 -3.32
N LEU A 134 1.73 12.57 -2.80
CA LEU A 134 1.39 11.44 -1.94
C LEU A 134 1.54 11.84 -0.47
N ILE A 135 0.45 11.87 0.29
CA ILE A 135 0.50 12.05 1.74
C ILE A 135 0.67 10.69 2.39
N LEU A 136 1.87 10.46 2.93
CA LEU A 136 2.27 9.18 3.50
C LEU A 136 2.22 9.23 5.02
N GLY A 137 1.29 8.48 5.60
CA GLY A 137 1.24 8.19 7.03
C GLY A 137 2.41 7.30 7.42
N LEU A 138 3.31 7.83 8.25
CA LEU A 138 4.52 7.15 8.66
C LEU A 138 4.60 7.11 10.19
N PRO A 139 4.47 5.92 10.82
CA PRO A 139 4.69 5.78 12.26
C PRO A 139 6.17 5.99 12.61
N ASP A 140 6.44 6.33 13.86
CA ASP A 140 7.82 6.38 14.36
C ASP A 140 8.34 4.95 14.60
N PHE A 141 8.76 4.30 13.52
CA PHE A 141 9.24 2.92 13.54
C PHE A 141 10.70 2.79 14.00
N LYS A 142 11.46 3.87 14.04
CA LYS A 142 12.87 3.84 14.48
C LYS A 142 12.97 3.56 15.98
N ASN A 143 11.98 3.98 16.75
CA ASN A 143 11.88 3.76 18.19
C ASN A 143 10.98 2.59 18.56
N ASP A 144 10.50 1.82 17.58
CA ASP A 144 9.65 0.65 17.82
C ASP A 144 10.48 -0.55 18.27
N VAL A 145 10.44 -0.84 19.57
CA VAL A 145 11.17 -1.95 20.19
C VAL A 145 10.74 -3.34 19.70
N SER A 146 9.62 -3.44 19.01
CA SER A 146 9.13 -4.70 18.43
C SER A 146 9.77 -5.01 17.07
N LEU A 147 10.47 -4.03 16.45
CA LEU A 147 11.17 -4.19 15.20
C LEU A 147 12.64 -4.52 15.40
N SER A 148 13.16 -5.48 14.65
CA SER A 148 14.60 -5.73 14.60
C SER A 148 15.32 -4.66 13.78
N ASP A 149 16.62 -4.45 14.04
CA ASP A 149 17.47 -3.53 13.25
C ASP A 149 17.41 -3.82 11.76
N LYS A 150 17.33 -5.10 11.38
CA LYS A 150 17.17 -5.52 9.98
C LYS A 150 15.82 -5.05 9.40
N ALA A 151 14.73 -5.13 10.17
CA ALA A 151 13.41 -4.67 9.75
C ALA A 151 13.38 -3.14 9.62
N ILE A 152 14.00 -2.41 10.52
CA ILE A 152 14.14 -0.94 10.46
C ILE A 152 14.90 -0.54 9.20
N LYS A 153 16.08 -1.14 8.97
CA LYS A 153 16.88 -0.86 7.76
C LYS A 153 16.13 -1.19 6.47
N ASN A 154 15.37 -2.28 6.46
CA ASN A 154 14.53 -2.65 5.32
C ASN A 154 13.41 -1.62 5.09
N ALA A 155 12.76 -1.14 6.15
CA ALA A 155 11.75 -0.08 6.07
C ALA A 155 12.35 1.23 5.50
N GLU A 156 13.53 1.62 5.93
CA GLU A 156 14.26 2.79 5.38
C GLU A 156 14.54 2.63 3.88
N ASN A 157 14.98 1.45 3.43
CA ASN A 157 15.22 1.17 2.02
C ASN A 157 13.92 1.30 1.18
N TYR A 158 12.78 0.85 1.72
CA TYR A 158 11.50 1.05 1.05
C TYR A 158 11.13 2.54 0.92
N LEU A 159 11.37 3.33 1.95
CA LEU A 159 11.10 4.77 1.90
C LEU A 159 11.97 5.48 0.86
N ILE A 160 13.26 5.15 0.78
CA ILE A 160 14.16 5.65 -0.25
C ILE A 160 13.63 5.28 -1.65
N MET A 161 13.26 4.03 -1.87
CA MET A 161 12.69 3.57 -3.14
C MET A 161 11.42 4.36 -3.53
N TYR A 162 10.53 4.69 -2.57
CA TYR A 162 9.34 5.48 -2.88
C TYR A 162 9.69 6.91 -3.28
N GLU A 163 10.67 7.52 -2.61
CA GLU A 163 11.16 8.86 -2.95
C GLU A 163 11.78 8.89 -4.36
N GLU A 164 12.57 7.89 -4.72
CA GLU A 164 13.13 7.76 -6.07
C GLU A 164 12.04 7.61 -7.14
N ILE A 165 11.04 6.76 -6.89
CA ILE A 165 9.90 6.60 -7.81
C ILE A 165 9.14 7.92 -7.95
N ALA A 166 8.81 8.56 -6.84
CA ALA A 166 8.05 9.80 -6.85
C ALA A 166 8.80 10.94 -7.55
N LEU A 167 10.10 11.06 -7.29
CA LEU A 167 10.97 12.04 -7.95
C LEU A 167 11.00 11.83 -9.47
N SER A 168 11.11 10.60 -9.93
CA SER A 168 11.12 10.29 -11.38
C SER A 168 9.79 10.59 -12.07
N GLN A 169 8.70 10.75 -11.31
CA GLN A 169 7.35 11.04 -11.79
C GLN A 169 6.88 12.46 -11.45
N GLU A 170 7.77 13.31 -10.92
CA GLU A 170 7.45 14.68 -10.48
C GLU A 170 6.29 14.71 -9.45
N ILE A 171 6.28 13.74 -8.53
CA ILE A 171 5.31 13.63 -7.45
C ILE A 171 6.02 13.97 -6.13
N GLU A 172 5.45 14.85 -5.32
CA GLU A 172 5.95 15.08 -3.97
C GLU A 172 5.48 13.98 -3.01
N ILE A 173 6.33 13.60 -2.04
CA ILE A 173 5.91 12.78 -0.90
C ILE A 173 5.97 13.62 0.37
N PHE A 174 4.81 13.85 0.98
CA PHE A 174 4.71 14.45 2.30
C PHE A 174 4.56 13.37 3.36
N LYS A 175 5.59 13.17 4.18
CA LYS A 175 5.62 12.19 5.28
C LYS A 175 5.16 12.82 6.57
N THR A 176 4.22 12.18 7.26
CA THR A 176 3.72 12.65 8.55
C THR A 176 3.19 11.51 9.41
N SER A 177 3.29 11.66 10.73
CA SER A 177 2.78 10.67 11.68
C SER A 177 1.33 10.91 12.12
N THR A 178 0.75 12.09 11.80
CA THR A 178 -0.59 12.44 12.28
C THR A 178 -1.52 12.92 11.17
N PRO A 179 -2.83 12.55 11.21
CA PRO A 179 -3.83 13.06 10.29
C PRO A 179 -3.97 14.59 10.34
N THR A 180 -3.77 15.20 11.49
CA THR A 180 -3.85 16.66 11.69
C THR A 180 -2.79 17.41 10.89
N LEU A 181 -1.55 16.92 10.84
CA LEU A 181 -0.49 17.50 10.01
C LEU A 181 -0.76 17.28 8.52
N ALA A 182 -1.26 16.10 8.15
CA ALA A 182 -1.71 15.81 6.79
C ALA A 182 -2.82 16.79 6.34
N ALA A 183 -3.82 17.01 7.18
CA ALA A 183 -4.91 17.96 6.92
C ALA A 183 -4.41 19.40 6.79
N LYS A 184 -3.48 19.84 7.64
CA LYS A 184 -2.85 21.17 7.52
C LYS A 184 -2.11 21.32 6.19
N ARG A 185 -1.33 20.29 5.79
CA ARG A 185 -0.62 20.27 4.52
C ARG A 185 -1.60 20.40 3.35
N LEU A 186 -2.68 19.61 3.34
CA LEU A 186 -3.68 19.62 2.30
C LEU A 186 -4.35 21.00 2.16
N MET A 187 -4.79 21.59 3.29
CA MET A 187 -5.41 22.92 3.28
C MET A 187 -4.47 24.02 2.76
N ALA A 188 -3.18 23.91 3.02
CA ALA A 188 -2.18 24.87 2.53
C ALA A 188 -1.95 24.78 1.00
N GLN A 189 -2.37 23.69 0.34
CA GLN A 189 -2.27 23.55 -1.11
C GLN A 189 -3.48 24.11 -1.85
N VAL A 190 -4.58 24.35 -1.14
CA VAL A 190 -5.86 24.80 -1.74
C VAL A 190 -6.36 26.13 -1.18
N ALA A 191 -5.51 26.80 -0.39
CA ALA A 191 -5.72 28.17 0.09
C ALA A 191 -5.25 29.14 -0.98
#